data_9fc31da2659fd96f6e135663d052e5bc
#
_entry.id   9fc31da2659fd96f6e135663d052e5bc
#
_cell.length_a   1.000
_cell.length_b   1.000
_cell.length_c   1.000
_cell.angle_alpha   90.00
_cell.angle_beta   90.00
_cell.angle_gamma   90.00
#
_symmetry.space_group_name_H-M   'P 1'
#
loop_
_entity.id
_entity.type
_entity.pdbx_description
1 polymer ?
#
loop_
_entity_poly.entity_id
_entity_poly.type
_entity_poly.pdbx_seq_one_letter_code
_entity_poly.pdbx_strand_id
1 'polypeptide(L)'
;MSFVPDGWQASSSELAGKTILVTGANRGIGEAVALSCAQHGAEVLLLGRDEASLTRVYDQIVDLGCPTPGIIPLDLTTRDPALYDTLADELSGANVALDGLVHNASVLGERRALAQTSPASWDEVLQVNMTAVFLLTRALMPLLEAAPAASVVLTSSGVGRRGKAYWGAYAVSKFATEGYMQVLADELGATSSVRVN
;
A
#
# COMPACT_ATOMS: atom_id res chain seq x y z
N MET A 1 -6.83 7.40 -21.44
CA MET A 1 -8.21 6.87 -21.38
C MET A 1 -8.58 6.80 -19.91
N SER A 2 -9.70 7.38 -19.50
CA SER A 2 -10.26 7.15 -18.17
C SER A 2 -10.90 5.77 -18.18
N PHE A 3 -10.51 4.91 -17.21
CA PHE A 3 -11.17 3.61 -17.01
C PHE A 3 -12.44 3.72 -16.18
N VAL A 4 -12.75 4.91 -15.68
CA VAL A 4 -13.97 5.20 -14.94
C VAL A 4 -14.98 5.78 -15.93
N PRO A 5 -16.21 5.23 -16.03
CA PRO A 5 -17.24 5.77 -16.89
C PRO A 5 -17.54 7.23 -16.57
N ASP A 6 -17.82 8.02 -17.58
CA ASP A 6 -18.19 9.43 -17.38
C ASP A 6 -19.44 9.51 -16.49
N GLY A 7 -19.33 10.33 -15.42
CA GLY A 7 -20.38 10.50 -14.44
C GLY A 7 -20.45 9.44 -13.34
N TRP A 8 -19.55 8.45 -13.30
CA TRP A 8 -19.49 7.50 -12.20
C TRP A 8 -19.02 8.20 -10.91
N GLN A 9 -19.72 7.96 -9.84
CA GLN A 9 -19.34 8.39 -8.48
C GLN A 9 -19.51 7.21 -7.54
N ALA A 10 -18.53 7.00 -6.67
CA ALA A 10 -18.65 5.99 -5.62
C ALA A 10 -19.79 6.36 -4.66
N SER A 11 -20.58 5.37 -4.27
CA SER A 11 -21.55 5.57 -3.20
C SER A 11 -20.85 5.68 -1.86
N SER A 12 -21.47 6.35 -0.89
CA SER A 12 -20.90 6.48 0.47
C SER A 12 -20.82 5.14 1.23
N SER A 13 -21.38 4.07 0.69
CA SER A 13 -21.35 2.71 1.25
C SER A 13 -20.68 1.68 0.34
N GLU A 14 -19.95 2.13 -0.68
CA GLU A 14 -19.30 1.25 -1.67
C GLU A 14 -18.33 0.25 -1.01
N LEU A 15 -17.70 0.66 0.07
CA LEU A 15 -16.73 -0.13 0.82
C LEU A 15 -17.27 -0.59 2.19
N ALA A 16 -18.58 -0.52 2.41
CA ALA A 16 -19.17 -0.93 3.68
C ALA A 16 -18.87 -2.40 3.99
N GLY A 17 -18.37 -2.67 5.21
CA GLY A 17 -17.99 -4.00 5.67
C GLY A 17 -16.68 -4.52 5.04
N LYS A 18 -15.91 -3.65 4.38
CA LYS A 18 -14.57 -3.97 3.84
C LYS A 18 -13.49 -3.48 4.78
N THR A 19 -12.42 -4.27 4.91
CA THR A 19 -11.19 -3.87 5.61
C THR A 19 -10.09 -3.61 4.61
N ILE A 20 -9.49 -2.41 4.67
CA ILE A 20 -8.47 -1.97 3.73
C ILE A 20 -7.21 -1.51 4.47
N LEU A 21 -6.07 -2.15 4.20
CA LEU A 21 -4.78 -1.73 4.71
C LEU A 21 -4.13 -0.74 3.75
N VAL A 22 -3.72 0.42 4.28
CA VAL A 22 -3.04 1.48 3.51
C VAL A 22 -1.65 1.73 4.07
N THR A 23 -0.60 1.51 3.28
CA THR A 23 0.78 1.81 3.69
C THR A 23 1.13 3.27 3.44
N GLY A 24 1.88 3.89 4.38
CA GLY A 24 2.18 5.32 4.32
C GLY A 24 0.94 6.18 4.48
N ALA A 25 0.00 5.72 5.32
CA ALA A 25 -1.29 6.36 5.55
C ALA A 25 -1.22 7.68 6.35
N ASN A 26 -0.05 8.05 6.84
CA ASN A 26 0.15 9.16 7.78
C ASN A 26 0.20 10.54 7.10
N ARG A 27 0.30 10.65 5.77
CA ARG A 27 0.34 11.93 5.03
C ARG A 27 0.08 11.77 3.53
N GLY A 28 -0.23 12.90 2.89
CA GLY A 28 -0.27 13.02 1.42
C GLY A 28 -1.27 12.07 0.77
N ILE A 29 -0.85 11.34 -0.26
CA ILE A 29 -1.73 10.43 -1.02
C ILE A 29 -2.27 9.32 -0.12
N GLY A 30 -1.44 8.70 0.72
CA GLY A 30 -1.87 7.61 1.61
C GLY A 30 -2.92 8.06 2.62
N GLU A 31 -2.76 9.24 3.24
CA GLU A 31 -3.76 9.86 4.09
C GLU A 31 -5.07 10.12 3.34
N ALA A 32 -4.99 10.72 2.14
CA ALA A 32 -6.18 10.99 1.32
C ALA A 32 -6.91 9.71 0.91
N VAL A 33 -6.18 8.64 0.57
CA VAL A 33 -6.75 7.33 0.27
C VAL A 33 -7.41 6.72 1.51
N ALA A 34 -6.75 6.77 2.67
CA ALA A 34 -7.29 6.24 3.92
C ALA A 34 -8.60 6.95 4.30
N LEU A 35 -8.61 8.29 4.27
CA LEU A 35 -9.81 9.09 4.53
C LEU A 35 -10.93 8.79 3.53
N SER A 36 -10.61 8.68 2.23
CA SER A 36 -11.59 8.35 1.21
C SER A 36 -12.17 6.95 1.41
N CYS A 37 -11.36 5.94 1.70
CA CYS A 37 -11.86 4.59 2.00
C CYS A 37 -12.80 4.59 3.21
N ALA A 38 -12.43 5.27 4.29
CA ALA A 38 -13.26 5.39 5.49
C ALA A 38 -14.59 6.09 5.20
N GLN A 39 -14.60 7.19 4.44
CA GLN A 39 -15.80 7.92 4.04
C GLN A 39 -16.74 7.09 3.15
N HIS A 40 -16.23 6.06 2.48
CA HIS A 40 -17.02 5.10 1.72
C HIS A 40 -17.38 3.84 2.50
N GLY A 41 -17.18 3.84 3.82
CA GLY A 41 -17.64 2.82 4.75
C GLY A 41 -16.64 1.71 5.09
N ALA A 42 -15.39 1.80 4.63
CA ALA A 42 -14.37 0.82 4.99
C ALA A 42 -13.85 1.01 6.42
N GLU A 43 -13.52 -0.09 7.08
CA GLU A 43 -12.56 -0.10 8.18
C GLU A 43 -11.14 0.01 7.59
N VAL A 44 -10.35 0.99 8.04
CA VAL A 44 -9.03 1.26 7.46
C VAL A 44 -7.93 0.92 8.46
N LEU A 45 -6.99 0.07 8.04
CA LEU A 45 -5.76 -0.20 8.77
C LEU A 45 -4.68 0.76 8.29
N LEU A 46 -4.29 1.69 9.18
CA LEU A 46 -3.33 2.75 8.89
C LEU A 46 -1.91 2.27 9.19
N LEU A 47 -1.13 1.92 8.16
CA LEU A 47 0.24 1.46 8.34
C LEU A 47 1.25 2.55 8.03
N GLY A 48 2.19 2.75 8.95
CA GLY A 48 3.33 3.68 8.81
C GLY A 48 4.26 3.63 10.01
N ARG A 49 5.41 4.30 9.93
CA ARG A 49 6.44 4.24 10.98
C ARG A 49 6.22 5.23 12.13
N ASP A 50 5.54 6.34 11.87
CA ASP A 50 5.34 7.41 12.86
C ASP A 50 3.92 7.35 13.42
N GLU A 51 3.81 6.76 14.61
CA GLU A 51 2.54 6.52 15.30
C GLU A 51 1.78 7.82 15.58
N ALA A 52 2.47 8.90 15.94
CA ALA A 52 1.82 10.18 16.22
C ALA A 52 1.10 10.75 14.98
N SER A 53 1.72 10.63 13.80
CA SER A 53 1.09 11.05 12.54
C SER A 53 -0.06 10.11 12.12
N LEU A 54 0.01 8.82 12.44
CA LEU A 54 -1.09 7.87 12.20
C LEU A 54 -2.26 8.17 13.13
N THR A 55 -2.00 8.48 14.40
CA THR A 55 -3.03 8.87 15.38
C THR A 55 -3.80 10.09 14.91
N ARG A 56 -3.12 11.08 14.33
CA ARG A 56 -3.80 12.25 13.75
C ARG A 56 -4.80 11.86 12.64
N VAL A 57 -4.45 10.91 11.78
CA VAL A 57 -5.36 10.43 10.73
C VAL A 57 -6.48 9.57 11.32
N TYR A 58 -6.17 8.78 12.34
CA TYR A 58 -7.15 8.02 13.10
C TYR A 58 -8.23 8.96 13.68
N ASP A 59 -7.80 10.01 14.39
CA ASP A 59 -8.72 10.99 15.00
C ASP A 59 -9.61 11.65 13.93
N GLN A 60 -9.04 12.03 12.79
CA GLN A 60 -9.81 12.59 11.67
C GLN A 60 -10.90 11.64 11.17
N ILE A 61 -10.60 10.33 11.05
CA ILE A 61 -11.58 9.32 10.60
C ILE A 61 -12.69 9.16 11.64
N VAL A 62 -12.33 9.13 12.93
CA VAL A 62 -13.30 9.04 14.05
C VAL A 62 -14.19 10.29 14.10
N ASP A 63 -13.62 11.48 13.98
CA ASP A 63 -14.35 12.76 13.98
C ASP A 63 -15.34 12.89 12.82
N LEU A 64 -15.05 12.22 11.68
CA LEU A 64 -15.96 12.13 10.54
C LEU A 64 -17.12 11.15 10.77
N GLY A 65 -17.15 10.41 11.88
CA GLY A 65 -18.15 9.38 12.16
C GLY A 65 -18.05 8.14 11.28
N CYS A 66 -16.86 7.90 10.68
CA CYS A 66 -16.57 6.73 9.88
C CYS A 66 -16.25 5.50 10.77
N PRO A 67 -16.18 4.28 10.19
CA PRO A 67 -15.74 3.09 10.94
C PRO A 67 -14.40 3.32 11.61
N THR A 68 -14.27 2.87 12.86
CA THR A 68 -13.05 3.06 13.67
C THR A 68 -11.85 2.40 12.99
N PRO A 69 -10.78 3.14 12.65
CA PRO A 69 -9.62 2.55 11.99
C PRO A 69 -8.70 1.82 12.96
N GLY A 70 -7.81 0.97 12.44
CA GLY A 70 -6.69 0.40 13.19
C GLY A 70 -5.39 1.16 12.90
N ILE A 71 -4.46 1.21 13.86
CA ILE A 71 -3.10 1.76 13.69
C ILE A 71 -2.07 0.63 13.72
N ILE A 72 -1.20 0.58 12.71
CA ILE A 72 -0.12 -0.40 12.59
C ILE A 72 1.21 0.33 12.46
N PRO A 73 1.95 0.53 13.57
CA PRO A 73 3.28 1.12 13.54
C PRO A 73 4.28 0.11 12.99
N LEU A 74 4.68 0.26 11.72
CA LEU A 74 5.69 -0.59 11.08
C LEU A 74 6.64 0.26 10.23
N ASP A 75 7.94 0.11 10.47
CA ASP A 75 8.97 0.72 9.63
C ASP A 75 9.33 -0.23 8.47
N LEU A 76 8.98 0.18 7.26
CA LEU A 76 9.26 -0.59 6.05
C LEU A 76 10.74 -0.60 5.63
N THR A 77 11.62 0.07 6.35
CA THR A 77 13.08 -0.10 6.19
C THR A 77 13.58 -1.41 6.77
N THR A 78 12.78 -2.08 7.60
CA THR A 78 13.12 -3.40 8.15
C THR A 78 13.28 -4.45 7.04
N ARG A 79 14.32 -5.28 7.18
CA ARG A 79 14.59 -6.40 6.28
C ARG A 79 14.23 -7.76 6.89
N ASP A 80 13.74 -7.76 8.12
CA ASP A 80 13.36 -8.98 8.81
C ASP A 80 11.98 -9.46 8.34
N PRO A 81 11.88 -10.58 7.60
CA PRO A 81 10.59 -11.10 7.14
C PRO A 81 9.66 -11.47 8.30
N ALA A 82 10.21 -11.87 9.46
CA ALA A 82 9.40 -12.29 10.60
C ALA A 82 8.47 -11.18 11.12
N LEU A 83 8.83 -9.91 10.98
CA LEU A 83 7.98 -8.79 11.38
C LEU A 83 6.71 -8.69 10.52
N TYR A 84 6.82 -9.00 9.23
CA TYR A 84 5.66 -9.03 8.33
C TYR A 84 4.78 -10.27 8.58
N ASP A 85 5.42 -11.41 8.87
CA ASP A 85 4.71 -12.65 9.21
C ASP A 85 3.98 -12.48 10.55
N THR A 86 4.60 -11.86 11.57
CA THR A 86 3.95 -11.52 12.85
C THR A 86 2.72 -10.63 12.66
N LEU A 87 2.80 -9.60 11.81
CA LEU A 87 1.64 -8.76 11.49
C LEU A 87 0.50 -9.57 10.88
N ALA A 88 0.81 -10.48 9.94
CA ALA A 88 -0.21 -11.34 9.34
C ALA A 88 -0.86 -12.28 10.36
N ASP A 89 -0.06 -12.84 11.28
CA ASP A 89 -0.54 -13.71 12.36
C ASP A 89 -1.44 -12.94 13.35
N GLU A 90 -1.08 -11.70 13.71
CA GLU A 90 -1.89 -10.84 14.59
C GLU A 90 -3.24 -10.50 13.94
N LEU A 91 -3.26 -10.12 12.67
CA LEU A 91 -4.49 -9.83 11.93
C LEU A 91 -5.36 -11.09 11.80
N SER A 92 -4.75 -12.24 11.50
CA SER A 92 -5.45 -13.53 11.44
C SER A 92 -6.02 -13.91 12.80
N GLY A 93 -5.26 -13.77 13.89
CA GLY A 93 -5.69 -14.05 15.25
C GLY A 93 -6.84 -13.16 15.71
N ALA A 94 -6.92 -11.93 15.20
CA ALA A 94 -8.03 -11.01 15.42
C ALA A 94 -9.24 -11.27 14.49
N ASN A 95 -9.19 -12.30 13.64
CA ASN A 95 -10.20 -12.63 12.62
C ASN A 95 -10.46 -11.47 11.63
N VAL A 96 -9.44 -10.70 11.31
CA VAL A 96 -9.54 -9.61 10.33
C VAL A 96 -9.58 -10.21 8.92
N ALA A 97 -10.67 -9.99 8.18
CA ALA A 97 -10.71 -10.23 6.74
C ALA A 97 -10.08 -9.05 6.02
N LEU A 98 -9.17 -9.27 5.10
CA LEU A 98 -8.50 -8.21 4.36
C LEU A 98 -9.03 -8.14 2.91
N ASP A 99 -9.85 -7.13 2.62
CA ASP A 99 -10.44 -6.93 1.30
C ASP A 99 -9.59 -6.05 0.38
N GLY A 100 -8.66 -5.28 0.94
CA GLY A 100 -7.80 -4.40 0.15
C GLY A 100 -6.44 -4.15 0.79
N LEU A 101 -5.41 -4.10 -0.07
CA LEU A 101 -4.05 -3.72 0.29
C LEU A 101 -3.56 -2.62 -0.65
N VAL A 102 -3.33 -1.42 -0.09
CA VAL A 102 -2.82 -0.28 -0.86
C VAL A 102 -1.37 -0.02 -0.53
N HIS A 103 -0.49 -0.39 -1.45
CA HIS A 103 0.93 -0.06 -1.40
C HIS A 103 1.17 1.36 -1.89
N ASN A 104 1.18 2.32 -0.95
CA ASN A 104 1.43 3.72 -1.24
C ASN A 104 2.75 4.23 -0.62
N ALA A 105 3.20 3.63 0.50
CA ALA A 105 4.45 4.04 1.13
C ALA A 105 5.61 4.04 0.14
N SER A 106 6.37 5.12 0.14
CA SER A 106 7.51 5.27 -0.77
C SER A 106 8.48 6.33 -0.26
N VAL A 107 9.77 6.13 -0.48
CA VAL A 107 10.83 7.11 -0.28
C VAL A 107 11.45 7.48 -1.61
N LEU A 108 11.78 8.77 -1.77
CA LEU A 108 12.35 9.31 -3.02
C LEU A 108 13.85 9.05 -3.12
N GLY A 109 14.54 9.01 -1.98
CA GLY A 109 15.99 8.96 -1.92
C GLY A 109 16.66 10.23 -2.47
N GLU A 110 17.92 10.09 -2.87
CA GLU A 110 18.72 11.19 -3.39
C GLU A 110 18.36 11.53 -4.84
N ARG A 111 18.22 12.82 -5.12
CA ARG A 111 18.03 13.33 -6.50
C ARG A 111 19.35 13.82 -7.07
N ARG A 112 20.14 12.91 -7.61
CA ARG A 112 21.46 13.18 -8.23
C ARG A 112 21.73 12.21 -9.38
N ALA A 113 22.88 12.40 -10.05
CA ALA A 113 23.31 11.48 -11.10
C ALA A 113 23.45 10.05 -10.53
N LEU A 114 23.05 9.04 -11.28
CA LEU A 114 23.05 7.65 -10.84
C LEU A 114 24.41 7.19 -10.34
N ALA A 115 25.48 7.58 -11.04
CA ALA A 115 26.87 7.29 -10.65
C ALA A 115 27.32 7.95 -9.32
N GLN A 116 26.54 8.90 -8.81
CA GLN A 116 26.82 9.64 -7.57
C GLN A 116 25.84 9.26 -6.45
N THR A 117 24.85 8.42 -6.72
CA THR A 117 23.91 7.93 -5.71
C THR A 117 24.66 7.09 -4.71
N SER A 118 24.48 7.36 -3.41
CA SER A 118 25.11 6.55 -2.38
C SER A 118 24.49 5.14 -2.31
N PRO A 119 25.28 4.08 -2.04
CA PRO A 119 24.72 2.74 -1.84
C PRO A 119 23.63 2.70 -0.76
N ALA A 120 23.81 3.45 0.33
CA ALA A 120 22.81 3.51 1.41
C ALA A 120 21.46 4.06 0.93
N SER A 121 21.45 5.17 0.18
CA SER A 121 20.22 5.71 -0.37
C SER A 121 19.59 4.78 -1.42
N TRP A 122 20.41 4.12 -2.22
CA TRP A 122 19.95 3.09 -3.16
C TRP A 122 19.24 1.96 -2.44
N ASP A 123 19.89 1.40 -1.41
CA ASP A 123 19.39 0.28 -0.62
C ASP A 123 18.11 0.63 0.14
N GLU A 124 18.03 1.82 0.74
CA GLU A 124 16.83 2.30 1.43
C GLU A 124 15.63 2.40 0.46
N VAL A 125 15.84 3.01 -0.71
CA VAL A 125 14.78 3.18 -1.70
C VAL A 125 14.26 1.83 -2.19
N LEU A 126 15.14 0.90 -2.55
CA LEU A 126 14.73 -0.43 -2.98
C LEU A 126 14.08 -1.23 -1.86
N GLN A 127 14.58 -1.09 -0.62
CA GLN A 127 13.98 -1.75 0.53
C GLN A 127 12.54 -1.30 0.75
N VAL A 128 12.30 0.00 0.87
CA VAL A 128 10.95 0.53 1.16
C VAL A 128 10.00 0.37 -0.03
N ASN A 129 10.47 0.71 -1.23
CA ASN A 129 9.58 0.82 -2.39
C ASN A 129 9.35 -0.52 -3.10
N MET A 130 10.17 -1.57 -2.82
CA MET A 130 10.07 -2.84 -3.52
C MET A 130 10.13 -4.05 -2.59
N THR A 131 11.20 -4.20 -1.78
CA THR A 131 11.36 -5.38 -0.92
C THR A 131 10.25 -5.46 0.13
N ALA A 132 9.93 -4.35 0.79
CA ALA A 132 8.83 -4.28 1.76
C ALA A 132 7.46 -4.54 1.10
N VAL A 133 7.24 -4.06 -0.13
CA VAL A 133 6.03 -4.36 -0.92
C VAL A 133 5.89 -5.87 -1.12
N PHE A 134 6.96 -6.54 -1.55
CA PHE A 134 6.99 -7.99 -1.72
C PHE A 134 6.73 -8.71 -0.39
N LEU A 135 7.46 -8.37 0.69
CA LEU A 135 7.35 -9.03 1.98
C LEU A 135 5.94 -8.89 2.58
N LEU A 136 5.38 -7.69 2.54
CA LEU A 136 4.05 -7.43 3.06
C LEU A 136 2.95 -8.13 2.23
N THR A 137 3.06 -8.08 0.88
CA THR A 137 2.10 -8.79 0.02
C THR A 137 2.16 -10.29 0.28
N ARG A 138 3.37 -10.87 0.36
CA ARG A 138 3.57 -12.30 0.65
C ARG A 138 2.93 -12.70 1.98
N ALA A 139 3.20 -11.94 3.03
CA ALA A 139 2.69 -12.25 4.36
C ALA A 139 1.16 -12.13 4.45
N LEU A 140 0.57 -11.12 3.78
CA LEU A 140 -0.87 -10.85 3.83
C LEU A 140 -1.68 -11.61 2.76
N MET A 141 -1.03 -12.31 1.83
CA MET A 141 -1.72 -13.01 0.74
C MET A 141 -2.79 -14.00 1.24
N PRO A 142 -2.54 -14.83 2.28
CA PRO A 142 -3.58 -15.72 2.79
C PRO A 142 -4.85 -15.01 3.28
N LEU A 143 -4.70 -13.81 3.88
CA LEU A 143 -5.82 -12.99 4.34
C LEU A 143 -6.60 -12.36 3.17
N LEU A 144 -5.88 -11.96 2.11
CA LEU A 144 -6.50 -11.44 0.88
C LEU A 144 -7.26 -12.54 0.13
N GLU A 145 -6.69 -13.75 0.03
CA GLU A 145 -7.32 -14.89 -0.63
C GLU A 145 -8.52 -15.44 0.14
N ALA A 146 -8.58 -15.25 1.45
CA ALA A 146 -9.74 -15.62 2.27
C ALA A 146 -10.95 -14.71 2.04
N ALA A 147 -10.77 -13.51 1.50
CA ALA A 147 -11.86 -12.62 1.16
C ALA A 147 -12.55 -13.04 -0.15
N PRO A 148 -13.88 -12.87 -0.28
CA PRO A 148 -14.63 -13.24 -1.50
C PRO A 148 -14.16 -12.51 -2.75
N ALA A 149 -13.63 -11.28 -2.58
CA ALA A 149 -13.04 -10.46 -3.62
C ALA A 149 -12.12 -9.43 -2.97
N ALA A 150 -10.83 -9.58 -3.14
CA ALA A 150 -9.84 -8.63 -2.64
C ALA A 150 -9.15 -7.85 -3.77
N SER A 151 -8.49 -6.76 -3.40
CA SER A 151 -7.74 -5.94 -4.36
C SER A 151 -6.40 -5.48 -3.78
N VAL A 152 -5.33 -5.70 -4.54
CA VAL A 152 -4.01 -5.14 -4.26
C VAL A 152 -3.77 -3.97 -5.22
N VAL A 153 -3.50 -2.79 -4.67
CA VAL A 153 -3.25 -1.57 -5.45
C VAL A 153 -1.82 -1.08 -5.17
N LEU A 154 -1.05 -0.88 -6.24
CA LEU A 154 0.33 -0.41 -6.15
C LEU A 154 0.46 1.01 -6.71
N THR A 155 0.87 1.96 -5.87
CA THR A 155 1.10 3.33 -6.31
C THR A 155 2.40 3.42 -7.11
N SER A 156 2.27 3.61 -8.42
CA SER A 156 3.39 3.83 -9.33
C SER A 156 3.67 5.32 -9.56
N SER A 157 4.42 5.62 -10.61
CA SER A 157 4.79 6.98 -11.03
C SER A 157 5.04 7.02 -12.53
N GLY A 158 4.90 8.19 -13.15
CA GLY A 158 5.30 8.37 -14.54
C GLY A 158 6.77 8.02 -14.81
N VAL A 159 7.66 8.11 -13.80
CA VAL A 159 9.05 7.66 -13.92
C VAL A 159 9.23 6.15 -13.82
N GLY A 160 8.19 5.38 -13.48
CA GLY A 160 8.17 3.92 -13.56
C GLY A 160 7.91 3.38 -14.97
N ARG A 161 7.50 4.25 -15.90
CA ARG A 161 7.27 3.90 -17.32
C ARG A 161 8.28 4.55 -18.25
N ARG A 162 8.85 5.68 -17.85
CA ARG A 162 9.89 6.39 -18.61
C ARG A 162 10.94 6.93 -17.66
N GLY A 163 12.17 6.41 -17.75
CA GLY A 163 13.30 6.87 -16.94
C GLY A 163 13.54 8.38 -17.11
N LYS A 164 13.92 9.03 -16.02
CA LYS A 164 14.21 10.46 -15.98
C LYS A 164 15.53 10.69 -15.25
N ALA A 165 16.41 11.51 -15.84
CA ALA A 165 17.67 11.87 -15.23
C ALA A 165 17.49 12.41 -13.81
N TYR A 166 18.39 12.04 -12.92
CA TYR A 166 18.43 12.44 -11.50
C TYR A 166 17.32 11.85 -10.62
N TRP A 167 16.56 10.85 -11.12
CA TRP A 167 15.55 10.13 -10.34
C TRP A 167 16.01 8.73 -9.88
N GLY A 168 17.22 8.34 -10.25
CA GLY A 168 18.02 7.21 -9.78
C GLY A 168 17.23 5.99 -9.26
N ALA A 169 17.48 5.65 -8.01
CA ALA A 169 16.88 4.51 -7.35
C ALA A 169 15.34 4.55 -7.34
N TYR A 170 14.75 5.74 -7.17
CA TYR A 170 13.30 5.89 -7.18
C TYR A 170 12.68 5.47 -8.52
N ALA A 171 13.23 5.95 -9.65
CA ALA A 171 12.72 5.55 -10.96
C ALA A 171 12.86 4.03 -11.15
N VAL A 172 14.01 3.46 -10.81
CA VAL A 172 14.24 2.01 -10.88
C VAL A 172 13.23 1.25 -10.00
N SER A 173 12.98 1.69 -8.78
CA SER A 173 11.98 1.06 -7.90
C SER A 173 10.57 1.10 -8.49
N LYS A 174 10.19 2.19 -9.17
CA LYS A 174 8.87 2.30 -9.79
C LYS A 174 8.73 1.48 -11.08
N PHE A 175 9.80 1.27 -11.84
CA PHE A 175 9.83 0.25 -12.90
C PHE A 175 9.66 -1.15 -12.31
N ALA A 176 10.33 -1.46 -11.20
CA ALA A 176 10.16 -2.72 -10.51
C ALA A 176 8.73 -2.91 -9.98
N THR A 177 8.09 -1.86 -9.45
CA THR A 177 6.68 -1.87 -9.03
C THR A 177 5.74 -2.25 -10.18
N GLU A 178 5.93 -1.68 -11.38
CA GLU A 178 5.14 -2.00 -12.57
C GLU A 178 5.35 -3.46 -13.00
N GLY A 179 6.59 -3.94 -12.98
CA GLY A 179 6.91 -5.34 -13.29
C GLY A 179 6.33 -6.32 -12.26
N TYR A 180 6.48 -6.01 -10.97
CA TYR A 180 5.92 -6.83 -9.90
C TYR A 180 4.40 -6.95 -9.99
N MET A 181 3.72 -5.82 -10.23
CA MET A 181 2.27 -5.77 -10.42
C MET A 181 1.83 -6.70 -11.56
N GLN A 182 2.52 -6.66 -12.71
CA GLN A 182 2.17 -7.48 -13.87
C GLN A 182 2.36 -8.98 -13.59
N VAL A 183 3.48 -9.36 -12.95
CA VAL A 183 3.74 -10.76 -12.59
C VAL A 183 2.69 -11.26 -11.60
N LEU A 184 2.43 -10.52 -10.53
CA LEU A 184 1.45 -10.91 -9.53
C LEU A 184 0.02 -11.00 -10.10
N ALA A 185 -0.35 -10.07 -10.99
CA ALA A 185 -1.65 -10.08 -11.65
C ALA A 185 -1.82 -11.30 -12.57
N ASP A 186 -0.77 -11.70 -13.28
CA ASP A 186 -0.78 -12.87 -14.16
C ASP A 186 -0.87 -14.19 -13.36
N GLU A 187 -0.11 -14.29 -12.27
CA GLU A 187 -0.13 -15.45 -11.37
C GLU A 187 -1.51 -15.67 -10.71
N LEU A 188 -2.15 -14.59 -10.25
CA LEU A 188 -3.42 -14.65 -9.52
C LEU A 188 -4.65 -14.68 -10.45
N GLY A 189 -4.56 -14.14 -11.65
CA GLY A 189 -5.69 -13.87 -12.53
C GLY A 189 -6.51 -15.08 -12.94
N ALA A 190 -5.94 -16.29 -12.93
CA ALA A 190 -6.62 -17.52 -13.34
C ALA A 190 -7.17 -18.34 -12.15
N THR A 191 -6.67 -18.10 -10.93
CA THR A 191 -6.90 -19.02 -9.79
C THR A 191 -7.35 -18.33 -8.52
N SER A 192 -7.27 -17.01 -8.43
CA SER A 192 -7.55 -16.24 -7.22
C SER A 192 -8.67 -15.19 -7.43
N SER A 193 -9.41 -14.89 -6.36
CA SER A 193 -10.36 -13.76 -6.32
C SER A 193 -9.66 -12.40 -6.12
N VAL A 194 -8.33 -12.39 -5.94
CA VAL A 194 -7.55 -11.18 -5.69
C VAL A 194 -7.19 -10.49 -7.01
N ARG A 195 -7.61 -9.24 -7.15
CA ARG A 195 -7.22 -8.38 -8.28
C ARG A 195 -6.00 -7.56 -7.93
N VAL A 196 -5.12 -7.34 -8.92
CA VAL A 196 -3.91 -6.53 -8.76
C VAL A 196 -3.89 -5.39 -9.79
N ASN A 197 -3.62 -4.16 -9.32
CA ASN A 197 -3.64 -2.94 -10.14
C ASN A 197 -2.49 -1.98 -9.78
#